data_26772ba3827e9a24b4083be37b13465e
#
_entry.id   26772ba3827e9a24b4083be37b13465e
#
_cell.length_a   1.000
_cell.length_b   1.000
_cell.length_c   1.000
_cell.angle_alpha   90.00
_cell.angle_beta   90.00
_cell.angle_gamma   90.00
#
_symmetry.space_group_name_H-M   'P 1'
#
loop_
_entity.id
_entity.type
_entity.pdbx_description
1 polymer ?
#
loop_
_entity_poly.entity_id
_entity_poly.type
_entity_poly.pdbx_seq_one_letter_code
_entity_poly.pdbx_strand_id
1 'polypeptide(L)'
;MKLGVFTPLFNDLSFEEVLDQVAEKGLETVEIGTGASPGDAHLKIDTLLASSDARKDYLQKVADRGLSISALSAHGNPISPDKVQAQAHDELLRKTIKLASLLNVPVVNGFSGVGGGNATDTHVNWPVIPWPTEYADAYHYQWDQVLVPYWKDINQEAGAAGVNIGIEMHGGFLAHTPATMLRLRSEAGDNIGCNFDPSHMWWQGIDPVAAIKILGKAGAINHFHAKDTYLDQDNINMYGLTDMQPYQDVASRAWTFRSVGEGHPMSEWSQMLAQLRIYGYDYVLSIEHEDPIMSVDEGLDRAITNLKSVMMRDQPQEMWWA
;
A
#
# COMPACT_ATOMS: atom_id res chain seq x y z
N MET A 1 9.33 -15.27 1.13
CA MET A 1 8.14 -14.38 1.15
C MET A 1 6.91 -15.16 1.56
N LYS A 2 6.02 -14.60 2.39
CA LYS A 2 4.71 -15.13 2.74
C LYS A 2 3.65 -14.59 1.77
N LEU A 3 2.53 -15.30 1.64
CA LEU A 3 1.37 -14.84 0.89
C LEU A 3 0.27 -14.43 1.87
N GLY A 4 -0.30 -13.26 1.66
CA GLY A 4 -1.34 -12.71 2.50
C GLY A 4 -2.42 -12.00 1.74
N VAL A 5 -3.34 -11.38 2.47
CA VAL A 5 -4.44 -10.60 1.90
C VAL A 5 -4.73 -9.37 2.73
N PHE A 6 -5.08 -8.28 2.07
CA PHE A 6 -5.61 -7.06 2.66
C PHE A 6 -7.12 -7.23 2.86
N THR A 7 -7.61 -7.09 4.09
CA THR A 7 -8.93 -7.56 4.50
C THR A 7 -10.16 -6.73 4.08
N PRO A 8 -10.08 -5.49 3.56
CA PRO A 8 -11.28 -4.73 3.16
C PRO A 8 -12.19 -5.41 2.13
N LEU A 9 -11.64 -6.32 1.31
CA LEU A 9 -12.48 -7.11 0.39
C LEU A 9 -13.52 -7.99 1.11
N PHE A 10 -13.40 -8.18 2.42
CA PHE A 10 -14.28 -8.98 3.26
C PHE A 10 -15.09 -8.13 4.26
N ASN A 11 -15.29 -6.85 4.01
CA ASN A 11 -15.93 -5.93 4.97
C ASN A 11 -17.31 -6.35 5.45
N ASP A 12 -17.99 -7.24 4.71
CA ASP A 12 -19.32 -7.78 5.09
C ASP A 12 -19.24 -8.99 6.06
N LEU A 13 -18.05 -9.51 6.33
CA LEU A 13 -17.80 -10.64 7.21
C LEU A 13 -17.29 -10.18 8.59
N SER A 14 -17.52 -11.00 9.62
CA SER A 14 -16.87 -10.83 10.91
C SER A 14 -15.36 -11.13 10.83
N PHE A 15 -14.59 -10.63 11.79
CA PHE A 15 -13.15 -10.86 11.81
C PHE A 15 -12.78 -12.35 11.85
N GLU A 16 -13.50 -13.14 12.64
CA GLU A 16 -13.30 -14.60 12.75
C GLU A 16 -13.60 -15.31 11.42
N GLU A 17 -14.69 -14.96 10.74
CA GLU A 17 -15.03 -15.52 9.42
C GLU A 17 -13.95 -15.19 8.37
N VAL A 18 -13.41 -13.97 8.39
CA VAL A 18 -12.28 -13.59 7.52
C VAL A 18 -11.07 -14.45 7.79
N LEU A 19 -10.69 -14.63 9.06
CA LEU A 19 -9.54 -15.45 9.43
C LEU A 19 -9.73 -16.91 9.01
N ASP A 20 -10.94 -17.45 9.15
CA ASP A 20 -11.27 -18.83 8.72
C ASP A 20 -11.11 -18.96 7.20
N GLN A 21 -11.68 -18.05 6.41
CA GLN A 21 -11.53 -18.06 4.94
C GLN A 21 -10.08 -17.91 4.49
N VAL A 22 -9.32 -17.01 5.10
CA VAL A 22 -7.90 -16.78 4.78
C VAL A 22 -7.08 -18.05 5.03
N ALA A 23 -7.31 -18.71 6.15
CA ALA A 23 -6.65 -19.97 6.49
C ALA A 23 -7.04 -21.11 5.54
N GLU A 24 -8.33 -21.27 5.22
CA GLU A 24 -8.83 -22.28 4.27
C GLU A 24 -8.25 -22.12 2.87
N LYS A 25 -8.06 -20.87 2.39
CA LYS A 25 -7.40 -20.58 1.11
C LYS A 25 -5.88 -20.80 1.14
N GLY A 26 -5.33 -21.15 2.29
CA GLY A 26 -3.90 -21.44 2.47
C GLY A 26 -3.03 -20.19 2.32
N LEU A 27 -3.51 -19.06 2.80
CA LEU A 27 -2.77 -17.84 3.02
C LEU A 27 -2.09 -17.87 4.40
N GLU A 28 -1.08 -17.02 4.61
CA GLU A 28 -0.21 -17.05 5.80
C GLU A 28 -0.32 -15.78 6.63
N THR A 29 -0.83 -14.68 6.03
CA THR A 29 -0.92 -13.39 6.71
C THR A 29 -2.18 -12.63 6.33
N VAL A 30 -2.57 -11.73 7.24
CA VAL A 30 -3.60 -10.71 7.00
C VAL A 30 -3.00 -9.32 7.18
N GLU A 31 -3.40 -8.40 6.32
CA GLU A 31 -3.22 -6.96 6.50
C GLU A 31 -4.57 -6.36 6.85
N ILE A 32 -4.63 -5.50 7.87
CA ILE A 32 -5.91 -5.12 8.49
C ILE A 32 -6.09 -3.60 8.44
N GLY A 33 -7.22 -3.17 7.89
CA GLY A 33 -7.64 -1.77 7.91
C GLY A 33 -7.96 -1.29 9.33
N THR A 34 -7.54 -0.08 9.67
CA THR A 34 -7.76 0.55 10.97
C THR A 34 -8.70 1.75 10.91
N GLY A 35 -9.11 2.13 9.71
CA GLY A 35 -9.98 3.28 9.42
C GLY A 35 -9.57 3.99 8.13
N ALA A 36 -10.11 5.17 7.88
CA ALA A 36 -10.01 5.92 6.64
C ALA A 36 -10.50 5.10 5.42
N SER A 37 -9.78 5.07 4.28
CA SER A 37 -10.21 4.34 3.08
C SER A 37 -10.43 2.85 3.30
N PRO A 38 -9.57 2.11 4.02
CA PRO A 38 -9.77 0.68 4.27
C PRO A 38 -10.98 0.35 5.16
N GLY A 39 -11.46 1.32 5.95
CA GLY A 39 -12.44 1.05 7.00
C GLY A 39 -11.84 0.34 8.22
N ASP A 40 -12.68 0.02 9.21
CA ASP A 40 -12.31 -0.59 10.48
C ASP A 40 -13.17 -1.82 10.82
N ALA A 41 -13.71 -2.50 9.82
CA ALA A 41 -14.63 -3.60 9.98
C ALA A 41 -14.06 -4.71 10.89
N HIS A 42 -12.79 -5.02 10.73
CA HIS A 42 -12.10 -6.13 11.38
C HIS A 42 -11.24 -5.72 12.58
N LEU A 43 -11.15 -4.42 12.91
CA LEU A 43 -10.32 -3.94 14.01
C LEU A 43 -10.94 -2.70 14.67
N LYS A 44 -11.17 -2.76 15.99
CA LYS A 44 -11.65 -1.64 16.79
C LYS A 44 -10.49 -1.03 17.58
N ILE A 45 -9.83 -0.03 16.97
CA ILE A 45 -8.54 0.52 17.43
C ILE A 45 -8.58 1.02 18.88
N ASP A 46 -9.62 1.75 19.29
CA ASP A 46 -9.71 2.30 20.63
C ASP A 46 -9.88 1.20 21.69
N THR A 47 -10.60 0.12 21.38
CA THR A 47 -10.75 -1.05 22.25
C THR A 47 -9.40 -1.73 22.47
N LEU A 48 -8.65 -1.94 21.38
CA LEU A 48 -7.34 -2.60 21.45
C LEU A 48 -6.28 -1.72 22.12
N LEU A 49 -6.33 -0.41 21.95
CA LEU A 49 -5.43 0.51 22.65
C LEU A 49 -5.69 0.52 24.16
N ALA A 50 -6.95 0.44 24.57
CA ALA A 50 -7.35 0.53 25.98
C ALA A 50 -7.07 -0.75 26.79
N SER A 51 -7.10 -1.94 26.18
CA SER A 51 -7.06 -3.22 26.90
C SER A 51 -5.98 -4.17 26.40
N SER A 52 -5.06 -4.57 27.31
CA SER A 52 -4.06 -5.61 27.03
C SER A 52 -4.69 -6.98 26.80
N ASP A 53 -5.80 -7.27 27.48
CA ASP A 53 -6.47 -8.56 27.36
C ASP A 53 -7.23 -8.65 26.03
N ALA A 54 -7.83 -7.54 25.57
CA ALA A 54 -8.41 -7.47 24.22
C ALA A 54 -7.34 -7.69 23.13
N ARG A 55 -6.13 -7.14 23.28
CA ARG A 55 -5.02 -7.39 22.36
C ARG A 55 -4.58 -8.85 22.35
N LYS A 56 -4.49 -9.48 23.53
CA LYS A 56 -4.13 -10.90 23.63
C LYS A 56 -5.17 -11.79 22.93
N ASP A 57 -6.46 -11.55 23.21
CA ASP A 57 -7.56 -12.27 22.57
C ASP A 57 -7.53 -12.09 21.04
N TYR A 58 -7.33 -10.85 20.58
CA TYR A 58 -7.24 -10.54 19.16
C TYR A 58 -6.10 -11.29 18.46
N LEU A 59 -4.90 -11.26 19.06
CA LEU A 59 -3.73 -11.99 18.53
C LEU A 59 -3.91 -13.50 18.61
N GLN A 60 -4.58 -14.01 19.65
CA GLN A 60 -4.85 -15.45 19.80
C GLN A 60 -5.77 -15.95 18.69
N LYS A 61 -6.82 -15.19 18.34
CA LYS A 61 -7.71 -15.54 17.20
C LYS A 61 -6.95 -15.70 15.89
N VAL A 62 -5.97 -14.83 15.63
CA VAL A 62 -5.11 -14.91 14.45
C VAL A 62 -4.18 -16.13 14.54
N ALA A 63 -3.54 -16.33 15.70
CA ALA A 63 -2.59 -17.42 15.92
C ALA A 63 -3.23 -18.81 15.90
N ASP A 64 -4.46 -18.96 16.42
CA ASP A 64 -5.21 -20.22 16.41
C ASP A 64 -5.45 -20.78 15.00
N ARG A 65 -5.38 -19.91 13.98
CA ARG A 65 -5.51 -20.27 12.56
C ARG A 65 -4.17 -20.37 11.83
N GLY A 66 -3.06 -20.28 12.57
CA GLY A 66 -1.71 -20.31 11.99
C GLY A 66 -1.34 -19.05 11.18
N LEU A 67 -2.11 -17.99 11.34
CA LEU A 67 -1.91 -16.71 10.63
C LEU A 67 -1.02 -15.76 11.42
N SER A 68 -0.55 -14.71 10.76
CA SER A 68 0.09 -13.55 11.39
C SER A 68 -0.40 -12.25 10.73
N ILE A 69 -0.31 -11.14 11.46
CA ILE A 69 -0.64 -9.81 10.92
C ILE A 69 0.61 -9.24 10.25
N SER A 70 0.51 -8.91 8.95
CA SER A 70 1.63 -8.33 8.19
C SER A 70 1.74 -6.82 8.33
N ALA A 71 0.61 -6.13 8.31
CA ALA A 71 0.56 -4.68 8.47
C ALA A 71 -0.78 -4.24 9.05
N LEU A 72 -0.78 -3.05 9.64
CA LEU A 72 -1.99 -2.28 9.89
C LEU A 72 -2.07 -1.13 8.89
N SER A 73 -3.26 -0.84 8.37
CA SER A 73 -3.42 0.05 7.23
C SER A 73 -4.38 1.20 7.51
N ALA A 74 -3.83 2.44 7.42
CA ALA A 74 -4.51 3.70 7.71
C ALA A 74 -4.40 4.66 6.51
N HIS A 75 -4.93 4.24 5.34
CA HIS A 75 -4.84 4.99 4.08
C HIS A 75 -5.74 6.23 4.13
N GLY A 76 -5.20 7.32 4.68
CA GLY A 76 -5.85 8.62 4.78
C GLY A 76 -5.01 9.75 4.19
N ASN A 77 -5.51 10.98 4.27
CA ASN A 77 -4.79 12.19 3.88
C ASN A 77 -4.54 13.08 5.11
N PRO A 78 -3.46 12.85 5.88
CA PRO A 78 -3.20 13.61 7.11
C PRO A 78 -2.73 15.06 6.86
N ILE A 79 -2.42 15.41 5.63
CA ILE A 79 -2.03 16.77 5.23
C ILE A 79 -3.08 17.45 4.35
N SER A 80 -4.32 16.95 4.39
CA SER A 80 -5.44 17.56 3.66
C SER A 80 -5.58 19.06 3.97
N PRO A 81 -5.92 19.88 2.98
CA PRO A 81 -6.28 21.28 3.24
C PRO A 81 -7.58 21.41 4.04
N ASP A 82 -8.46 20.41 4.00
CA ASP A 82 -9.55 20.25 4.96
C ASP A 82 -8.98 19.85 6.33
N LYS A 83 -8.98 20.81 7.27
CA LYS A 83 -8.35 20.63 8.59
C LYS A 83 -9.04 19.60 9.45
N VAL A 84 -10.36 19.39 9.29
CA VAL A 84 -11.10 18.35 10.04
C VAL A 84 -10.69 16.97 9.56
N GLN A 85 -10.61 16.79 8.25
CA GLN A 85 -10.13 15.54 7.66
C GLN A 85 -8.66 15.28 8.01
N ALA A 86 -7.80 16.29 7.88
CA ALA A 86 -6.38 16.18 8.18
C ALA A 86 -6.15 15.72 9.63
N GLN A 87 -6.83 16.36 10.59
CA GLN A 87 -6.73 16.00 12.00
C GLN A 87 -7.21 14.56 12.26
N ALA A 88 -8.36 14.18 11.73
CA ALA A 88 -8.90 12.83 11.91
C ALA A 88 -7.95 11.75 11.36
N HIS A 89 -7.35 12.00 10.20
CA HIS A 89 -6.42 11.05 9.57
C HIS A 89 -5.04 11.03 10.26
N ASP A 90 -4.56 12.16 10.78
CA ASP A 90 -3.34 12.21 11.61
C ASP A 90 -3.52 11.44 12.92
N GLU A 91 -4.62 11.69 13.65
CA GLU A 91 -4.95 10.97 14.88
C GLU A 91 -5.06 9.46 14.64
N LEU A 92 -5.69 9.04 13.56
CA LEU A 92 -5.80 7.63 13.19
C LEU A 92 -4.43 7.02 12.92
N LEU A 93 -3.57 7.67 12.12
CA LEU A 93 -2.23 7.17 11.79
C LEU A 93 -1.39 6.99 13.05
N ARG A 94 -1.37 7.97 13.97
CA ARG A 94 -0.63 7.89 15.23
C ARG A 94 -1.17 6.78 16.15
N LYS A 95 -2.48 6.65 16.26
CA LYS A 95 -3.11 5.54 16.99
C LYS A 95 -2.71 4.19 16.36
N THR A 96 -2.66 4.11 15.04
CA THR A 96 -2.28 2.90 14.31
C THR A 96 -0.82 2.53 14.54
N ILE A 97 0.10 3.49 14.52
CA ILE A 97 1.53 3.29 14.85
C ILE A 97 1.67 2.75 16.29
N LYS A 98 0.97 3.37 17.25
CA LYS A 98 0.98 2.93 18.64
C LYS A 98 0.42 1.50 18.79
N LEU A 99 -0.69 1.19 18.12
CA LEU A 99 -1.29 -0.15 18.16
C LEU A 99 -0.39 -1.18 17.49
N ALA A 100 0.23 -0.88 16.35
CA ALA A 100 1.18 -1.75 15.66
C ALA A 100 2.33 -2.17 16.60
N SER A 101 2.92 -1.21 17.31
CA SER A 101 3.94 -1.48 18.34
C SER A 101 3.43 -2.43 19.44
N LEU A 102 2.21 -2.20 19.96
CA LEU A 102 1.61 -3.02 21.01
C LEU A 102 1.23 -4.44 20.55
N LEU A 103 0.99 -4.63 19.27
CA LEU A 103 0.68 -5.92 18.64
C LEU A 103 1.92 -6.61 18.04
N ASN A 104 3.10 -5.98 18.10
CA ASN A 104 4.33 -6.41 17.42
C ASN A 104 4.14 -6.55 15.91
N VAL A 105 3.32 -5.69 15.29
CA VAL A 105 3.16 -5.61 13.84
C VAL A 105 4.22 -4.64 13.31
N PRO A 106 5.11 -5.06 12.39
CA PRO A 106 6.29 -4.28 12.04
C PRO A 106 6.04 -3.12 11.08
N VAL A 107 4.87 -3.09 10.40
CA VAL A 107 4.58 -2.11 9.34
C VAL A 107 3.21 -1.48 9.52
N VAL A 108 3.15 -0.16 9.31
CA VAL A 108 1.91 0.59 9.13
C VAL A 108 1.89 1.17 7.72
N ASN A 109 0.86 0.79 6.94
CA ASN A 109 0.67 1.28 5.58
C ASN A 109 -0.25 2.50 5.52
N GLY A 110 -0.02 3.37 4.54
CA GLY A 110 -0.86 4.54 4.29
C GLY A 110 -0.41 5.35 3.08
N PHE A 111 -1.13 6.45 2.79
CA PHE A 111 -0.76 7.37 1.71
C PHE A 111 0.14 8.50 2.24
N SER A 112 0.98 9.05 1.37
CA SER A 112 1.80 10.21 1.72
C SER A 112 0.98 11.46 2.04
N GLY A 113 -0.21 11.54 1.49
CA GLY A 113 -1.06 12.71 1.52
C GLY A 113 -0.83 13.66 0.35
N VAL A 114 -1.77 14.59 0.20
CA VAL A 114 -1.75 15.70 -0.76
C VAL A 114 -2.39 16.93 -0.13
N GLY A 115 -1.73 18.08 -0.26
CA GLY A 115 -2.17 19.34 0.30
C GLY A 115 -2.94 20.22 -0.69
N GLY A 116 -3.19 21.47 -0.28
CA GLY A 116 -3.60 22.55 -1.17
C GLY A 116 -2.40 23.16 -1.90
N GLY A 117 -2.62 23.99 -2.90
CA GLY A 117 -1.56 24.71 -3.61
C GLY A 117 -0.91 25.82 -2.79
N ASN A 118 -1.55 26.24 -1.70
CA ASN A 118 -1.07 27.25 -0.75
C ASN A 118 -1.73 27.11 0.63
N ALA A 119 -1.36 27.95 1.59
CA ALA A 119 -1.82 27.87 2.98
C ALA A 119 -3.32 28.16 3.19
N THR A 120 -3.99 28.79 2.23
CA THR A 120 -5.40 29.22 2.32
C THR A 120 -6.36 28.32 1.53
N ASP A 121 -5.84 27.39 0.74
CA ASP A 121 -6.64 26.45 -0.01
C ASP A 121 -7.44 25.53 0.90
N THR A 122 -8.63 25.19 0.46
CA THR A 122 -9.54 24.25 1.14
C THR A 122 -9.74 22.94 0.36
N HIS A 123 -9.18 22.85 -0.84
CA HIS A 123 -9.24 21.68 -1.72
C HIS A 123 -7.85 21.19 -2.06
N VAL A 124 -7.73 19.89 -2.27
CA VAL A 124 -6.47 19.29 -2.70
C VAL A 124 -6.03 19.82 -4.06
N ASN A 125 -4.72 19.93 -4.24
CA ASN A 125 -4.09 20.25 -5.51
C ASN A 125 -2.98 19.26 -5.77
N TRP A 126 -3.13 18.42 -6.78
CA TRP A 126 -2.11 17.44 -7.17
C TRP A 126 -1.38 17.89 -8.44
N PRO A 127 -0.29 18.66 -8.33
CA PRO A 127 0.47 19.11 -9.48
C PRO A 127 1.31 17.97 -10.06
N VAL A 128 1.12 17.68 -11.36
CA VAL A 128 1.80 16.59 -12.09
C VAL A 128 2.71 17.06 -13.20
N ILE A 129 2.65 18.36 -13.53
CA ILE A 129 3.51 19.02 -14.53
C ILE A 129 3.97 20.38 -14.00
N PRO A 130 5.19 20.86 -14.39
CA PRO A 130 5.77 22.07 -13.81
C PRO A 130 5.29 23.37 -14.47
N TRP A 131 4.38 23.31 -15.42
CA TRP A 131 3.86 24.47 -16.14
C TRP A 131 2.33 24.42 -16.25
N PRO A 132 1.61 25.53 -16.05
CA PRO A 132 2.14 26.87 -15.69
C PRO A 132 2.85 26.90 -14.33
N THR A 133 3.63 27.98 -14.07
CA THR A 133 4.55 28.09 -12.92
C THR A 133 3.86 27.92 -11.57
N GLU A 134 2.57 28.28 -11.48
CA GLU A 134 1.76 28.08 -10.28
C GLU A 134 1.67 26.61 -9.83
N TYR A 135 1.81 25.66 -10.76
CA TYR A 135 1.86 24.22 -10.40
C TYR A 135 3.19 23.85 -9.75
N ALA A 136 4.29 24.41 -10.24
CA ALA A 136 5.59 24.23 -9.60
C ALA A 136 5.63 24.90 -8.22
N ASP A 137 5.06 26.09 -8.07
CA ASP A 137 4.96 26.80 -6.79
C ASP A 137 4.12 26.01 -5.79
N ALA A 138 2.97 25.48 -6.21
CA ALA A 138 2.13 24.60 -5.38
C ALA A 138 2.87 23.32 -4.98
N TYR A 139 3.62 22.69 -5.90
CA TYR A 139 4.42 21.51 -5.61
C TYR A 139 5.49 21.79 -4.55
N HIS A 140 6.27 22.88 -4.70
CA HIS A 140 7.29 23.27 -3.73
C HIS A 140 6.71 23.62 -2.37
N TYR A 141 5.61 24.38 -2.34
CA TYR A 141 4.90 24.69 -1.10
C TYR A 141 4.49 23.42 -0.36
N GLN A 142 3.83 22.47 -1.04
CA GLN A 142 3.38 21.24 -0.43
C GLN A 142 4.55 20.38 0.09
N TRP A 143 5.60 20.22 -0.71
CA TRP A 143 6.76 19.42 -0.30
C TRP A 143 7.51 20.03 0.88
N ASP A 144 7.88 21.29 0.76
CA ASP A 144 8.86 21.90 1.66
C ASP A 144 8.22 22.42 2.96
N GLN A 145 6.96 22.81 2.90
CA GLN A 145 6.28 23.44 4.05
C GLN A 145 5.21 22.56 4.69
N VAL A 146 4.76 21.49 4.03
CA VAL A 146 3.67 20.64 4.55
C VAL A 146 4.11 19.18 4.69
N LEU A 147 4.47 18.52 3.59
CA LEU A 147 4.72 17.09 3.54
C LEU A 147 5.95 16.68 4.35
N VAL A 148 7.10 17.26 4.04
CA VAL A 148 8.37 16.88 4.68
C VAL A 148 8.37 17.16 6.18
N PRO A 149 7.95 18.33 6.67
CA PRO A 149 7.82 18.57 8.12
C PRO A 149 6.93 17.56 8.83
N TYR A 150 5.77 17.23 8.24
CA TYR A 150 4.85 16.25 8.79
C TYR A 150 5.49 14.85 8.89
N TRP A 151 6.08 14.36 7.80
CA TRP A 151 6.66 13.02 7.79
C TRP A 151 7.95 12.89 8.59
N LYS A 152 8.69 13.97 8.84
CA LYS A 152 9.79 13.98 9.81
C LYS A 152 9.31 13.66 11.22
N ASP A 153 8.19 14.24 11.63
CA ASP A 153 7.60 13.99 12.94
C ASP A 153 7.08 12.55 13.06
N ILE A 154 6.33 12.08 12.05
CA ILE A 154 5.87 10.68 11.99
C ILE A 154 7.03 9.68 11.97
N ASN A 155 8.11 9.97 11.24
CA ASN A 155 9.29 9.10 11.23
C ASN A 155 9.91 8.93 12.62
N GLN A 156 9.98 10.00 13.40
CA GLN A 156 10.50 9.93 14.78
C GLN A 156 9.58 9.10 15.67
N GLU A 157 8.26 9.30 15.58
CA GLU A 157 7.27 8.54 16.34
C GLU A 157 7.30 7.04 15.98
N ALA A 158 7.30 6.73 14.68
CA ALA A 158 7.38 5.35 14.20
C ALA A 158 8.68 4.65 14.62
N GLY A 159 9.81 5.35 14.50
CA GLY A 159 11.12 4.83 14.96
C GLY A 159 11.15 4.57 16.46
N ALA A 160 10.61 5.46 17.29
CA ALA A 160 10.50 5.25 18.73
C ALA A 160 9.56 4.07 19.09
N ALA A 161 8.57 3.80 18.28
CA ALA A 161 7.65 2.68 18.41
C ALA A 161 8.19 1.35 17.85
N GLY A 162 9.32 1.35 17.16
CA GLY A 162 9.88 0.17 16.45
C GLY A 162 9.05 -0.27 15.25
N VAL A 163 8.37 0.67 14.59
CA VAL A 163 7.46 0.43 13.46
C VAL A 163 8.01 1.11 12.21
N ASN A 164 7.93 0.45 11.06
CA ASN A 164 8.20 1.03 9.76
C ASN A 164 6.91 1.55 9.11
N ILE A 165 7.01 2.61 8.32
CA ILE A 165 5.89 3.13 7.53
C ILE A 165 6.03 2.67 6.09
N GLY A 166 4.96 2.08 5.54
CA GLY A 166 4.83 1.71 4.15
C GLY A 166 3.96 2.74 3.41
N ILE A 167 4.57 3.70 2.72
CA ILE A 167 3.82 4.66 1.89
C ILE A 167 3.44 3.97 0.58
N GLU A 168 2.16 3.84 0.32
CA GLU A 168 1.69 3.40 -0.98
C GLU A 168 1.86 4.52 -2.00
N MET A 169 2.63 4.21 -3.05
CA MET A 169 2.90 5.16 -4.14
C MET A 169 1.72 5.23 -5.09
N HIS A 170 0.71 5.99 -4.71
CA HIS A 170 -0.56 6.12 -5.42
C HIS A 170 -0.65 7.48 -6.14
N GLY A 171 -1.07 7.50 -7.40
CA GLY A 171 -1.42 8.75 -8.11
C GLY A 171 -2.52 9.51 -7.36
N GLY A 172 -2.44 10.84 -7.38
CA GLY A 172 -3.30 11.70 -6.54
C GLY A 172 -2.66 12.08 -5.20
N PHE A 173 -1.52 11.47 -4.84
CA PHE A 173 -0.73 11.83 -3.66
C PHE A 173 0.68 12.28 -4.04
N LEU A 174 1.42 12.91 -3.12
CA LEU A 174 2.70 13.55 -3.44
C LEU A 174 3.84 12.55 -3.66
N ALA A 175 3.90 11.47 -2.87
CA ALA A 175 4.86 10.40 -3.09
C ALA A 175 4.19 9.28 -3.94
N HIS A 176 4.23 9.42 -5.27
CA HIS A 176 3.55 8.52 -6.20
C HIS A 176 4.48 7.82 -7.19
N THR A 177 5.76 8.15 -7.18
CA THR A 177 6.78 7.55 -8.06
C THR A 177 8.00 7.12 -7.24
N PRO A 178 8.87 6.24 -7.75
CA PRO A 178 10.13 5.91 -7.08
C PRO A 178 10.97 7.13 -6.71
N ALA A 179 11.03 8.14 -7.58
CA ALA A 179 11.77 9.37 -7.32
C ALA A 179 11.20 10.17 -6.15
N THR A 180 9.87 10.37 -6.12
CA THR A 180 9.21 11.11 -5.04
C THR A 180 9.22 10.31 -3.72
N MET A 181 9.16 8.99 -3.77
CA MET A 181 9.31 8.14 -2.60
C MET A 181 10.72 8.24 -1.99
N LEU A 182 11.76 8.16 -2.81
CA LEU A 182 13.13 8.31 -2.35
C LEU A 182 13.44 9.71 -1.83
N ARG A 183 12.85 10.76 -2.45
CA ARG A 183 12.92 12.13 -1.92
C ARG A 183 12.30 12.17 -0.52
N LEU A 184 11.08 11.67 -0.34
CA LEU A 184 10.42 11.68 0.95
C LEU A 184 11.25 10.94 2.01
N ARG A 185 11.74 9.73 1.71
CA ARG A 185 12.59 8.96 2.61
C ARG A 185 13.86 9.71 2.99
N SER A 186 14.57 10.29 2.01
CA SER A 186 15.82 11.01 2.26
C SER A 186 15.63 12.27 3.11
N GLU A 187 14.49 12.93 2.98
CA GLU A 187 14.20 14.17 3.71
C GLU A 187 13.49 13.92 5.06
N ALA A 188 12.68 12.86 5.19
CA ALA A 188 11.92 12.59 6.41
C ALA A 188 12.58 11.56 7.33
N GLY A 189 13.21 10.51 6.80
CA GLY A 189 13.95 9.51 7.57
C GLY A 189 13.72 8.07 7.16
N ASP A 190 14.56 7.18 7.70
CA ASP A 190 14.72 5.79 7.22
C ASP A 190 13.62 4.81 7.67
N ASN A 191 12.74 5.16 8.62
CA ASN A 191 11.57 4.34 8.92
C ASN A 191 10.48 4.47 7.84
N ILE A 192 10.58 5.52 6.98
CA ILE A 192 9.70 5.71 5.84
C ILE A 192 10.21 4.90 4.65
N GLY A 193 9.41 4.01 4.12
CA GLY A 193 9.62 3.27 2.89
C GLY A 193 8.30 3.09 2.15
N CYS A 194 8.26 2.30 1.09
CA CYS A 194 7.02 2.09 0.37
C CYS A 194 6.30 0.79 0.79
N ASN A 195 4.98 0.83 0.75
CA ASN A 195 4.14 -0.28 0.40
C ASN A 195 4.08 -0.29 -1.13
N PHE A 196 4.79 -1.21 -1.75
CA PHE A 196 4.94 -1.23 -3.20
C PHE A 196 3.72 -1.89 -3.84
N ASP A 197 2.96 -1.11 -4.59
CA ASP A 197 1.85 -1.61 -5.41
C ASP A 197 2.18 -1.43 -6.90
N PRO A 198 2.42 -2.54 -7.64
CA PRO A 198 2.74 -2.46 -9.06
C PRO A 198 1.58 -1.93 -9.90
N SER A 199 0.32 -2.07 -9.45
CA SER A 199 -0.83 -1.60 -10.19
C SER A 199 -0.77 -0.10 -10.46
N HIS A 200 -0.31 0.67 -9.47
CA HIS A 200 -0.13 2.11 -9.59
C HIS A 200 1.09 2.51 -10.41
N MET A 201 2.07 1.61 -10.58
CA MET A 201 3.21 1.87 -11.47
C MET A 201 2.80 1.78 -12.93
N TRP A 202 2.12 0.70 -13.31
CA TRP A 202 1.73 0.46 -14.71
C TRP A 202 0.88 1.59 -15.29
N TRP A 203 -0.19 2.00 -14.61
CA TRP A 203 -1.04 3.07 -15.17
C TRP A 203 -0.38 4.46 -15.12
N GLN A 204 0.70 4.64 -14.39
CA GLN A 204 1.53 5.85 -14.49
C GLN A 204 2.62 5.75 -15.56
N GLY A 205 2.70 4.65 -16.30
CA GLY A 205 3.73 4.42 -17.33
C GLY A 205 5.10 4.06 -16.76
N ILE A 206 5.14 3.54 -15.54
CA ILE A 206 6.38 3.14 -14.86
C ILE A 206 6.49 1.61 -14.90
N ASP A 207 7.64 1.09 -15.32
CA ASP A 207 7.98 -0.33 -15.23
C ASP A 207 8.19 -0.75 -13.77
N PRO A 208 7.35 -1.63 -13.19
CA PRO A 208 7.48 -2.06 -11.80
C PRO A 208 8.78 -2.79 -11.50
N VAL A 209 9.34 -3.53 -12.47
CA VAL A 209 10.62 -4.24 -12.31
C VAL A 209 11.76 -3.24 -12.12
N ALA A 210 11.77 -2.17 -12.92
CA ALA A 210 12.73 -1.07 -12.78
C ALA A 210 12.53 -0.31 -11.46
N ALA A 211 11.27 -0.04 -11.08
CA ALA A 211 10.94 0.63 -9.82
C ALA A 211 11.43 -0.18 -8.60
N ILE A 212 11.22 -1.50 -8.57
CA ILE A 212 11.74 -2.38 -7.51
C ILE A 212 13.26 -2.33 -7.43
N LYS A 213 13.97 -2.31 -8.55
CA LYS A 213 15.44 -2.17 -8.55
C LYS A 213 15.91 -0.86 -7.93
N ILE A 214 15.22 0.23 -8.24
CA ILE A 214 15.54 1.58 -7.72
C ILE A 214 15.31 1.63 -6.21
N LEU A 215 14.12 1.22 -5.76
CA LEU A 215 13.72 1.27 -4.36
C LEU A 215 14.44 0.21 -3.51
N GLY A 216 14.64 -0.98 -4.05
CA GLY A 216 15.35 -2.06 -3.38
C GLY A 216 16.81 -1.74 -3.08
N LYS A 217 17.52 -1.07 -4.02
CA LYS A 217 18.89 -0.57 -3.77
C LYS A 217 18.97 0.39 -2.58
N ALA A 218 17.91 1.12 -2.32
CA ALA A 218 17.82 2.07 -1.21
C ALA A 218 17.27 1.42 0.09
N GLY A 219 16.92 0.12 0.08
CA GLY A 219 16.26 -0.54 1.21
C GLY A 219 14.91 0.11 1.56
N ALA A 220 14.19 0.60 0.55
CA ALA A 220 13.01 1.44 0.72
C ALA A 220 11.68 0.69 0.55
N ILE A 221 11.68 -0.65 0.46
CA ILE A 221 10.46 -1.46 0.32
C ILE A 221 10.13 -2.09 1.69
N ASN A 222 9.09 -1.58 2.35
CA ASN A 222 8.66 -2.04 3.66
C ASN A 222 7.52 -3.05 3.59
N HIS A 223 6.68 -2.98 2.56
CA HIS A 223 5.54 -3.87 2.33
C HIS A 223 5.26 -3.98 0.83
N PHE A 224 4.38 -4.91 0.42
CA PHE A 224 4.05 -5.12 -0.98
C PHE A 224 2.57 -5.46 -1.13
N HIS A 225 1.84 -4.69 -1.94
CA HIS A 225 0.51 -5.04 -2.42
C HIS A 225 0.59 -5.79 -3.75
N ALA A 226 -0.07 -6.93 -3.81
CA ALA A 226 -0.19 -7.71 -5.03
C ALA A 226 -1.53 -7.41 -5.70
N LYS A 227 -1.51 -6.39 -6.56
CA LYS A 227 -2.64 -5.93 -7.38
C LYS A 227 -2.17 -5.69 -8.81
N ASP A 228 -2.97 -6.08 -9.78
CA ASP A 228 -2.66 -5.93 -11.22
C ASP A 228 -3.45 -4.78 -11.84
N THR A 229 -3.11 -4.40 -13.05
CA THR A 229 -3.79 -3.37 -13.84
C THR A 229 -3.83 -3.78 -15.31
N TYR A 230 -4.99 -3.75 -15.91
CA TYR A 230 -5.15 -3.83 -17.37
C TYR A 230 -5.07 -2.42 -17.97
N LEU A 231 -4.33 -2.28 -19.05
CA LEU A 231 -4.19 -1.06 -19.84
C LEU A 231 -4.95 -1.20 -21.17
N ASP A 232 -6.00 -0.41 -21.35
CA ASP A 232 -6.77 -0.35 -22.58
C ASP A 232 -6.14 0.65 -23.56
N GLN A 233 -5.46 0.15 -24.60
CA GLN A 233 -4.69 1.00 -25.50
C GLN A 233 -5.57 1.95 -26.33
N ASP A 234 -6.80 1.56 -26.67
CA ASP A 234 -7.71 2.40 -27.43
C ASP A 234 -8.20 3.58 -26.57
N ASN A 235 -8.57 3.30 -25.33
CA ASN A 235 -8.96 4.33 -24.37
C ASN A 235 -7.76 5.21 -23.95
N ILE A 236 -6.56 4.64 -23.81
CA ILE A 236 -5.33 5.41 -23.59
C ILE A 236 -5.07 6.39 -24.73
N ASN A 237 -5.27 5.98 -25.98
CA ASN A 237 -5.12 6.84 -27.14
C ASN A 237 -6.15 7.98 -27.17
N MET A 238 -7.30 7.80 -26.53
CA MET A 238 -8.35 8.81 -26.42
C MET A 238 -8.16 9.76 -25.22
N TYR A 239 -7.84 9.23 -24.05
CA TYR A 239 -7.89 9.96 -22.77
C TYR A 239 -6.52 10.14 -22.10
N GLY A 240 -5.50 9.41 -22.51
CA GLY A 240 -4.22 9.31 -21.81
C GLY A 240 -4.33 8.45 -20.54
N LEU A 241 -3.22 8.34 -19.80
CA LEU A 241 -3.15 7.53 -18.58
C LEU A 241 -3.76 8.23 -17.35
N THR A 242 -3.79 9.58 -17.32
CA THR A 242 -4.45 10.36 -16.26
C THR A 242 -5.94 10.52 -16.55
N ASP A 243 -6.63 9.40 -16.64
CA ASP A 243 -8.02 9.29 -17.03
C ASP A 243 -8.97 9.67 -15.89
N MET A 244 -10.03 10.44 -16.22
CA MET A 244 -11.07 10.87 -15.30
C MET A 244 -12.41 10.13 -15.49
N GLN A 245 -12.44 9.07 -16.31
CA GLN A 245 -13.65 8.28 -16.46
C GLN A 245 -14.05 7.58 -15.16
N PRO A 246 -15.35 7.45 -14.83
CA PRO A 246 -15.81 6.83 -13.60
C PRO A 246 -15.34 5.36 -13.50
N TYR A 247 -14.96 4.92 -12.31
CA TYR A 247 -14.55 3.52 -12.06
C TYR A 247 -15.63 2.49 -12.46
N GLN A 248 -16.92 2.87 -12.39
CA GLN A 248 -18.03 2.01 -12.75
C GLN A 248 -18.20 1.82 -14.26
N ASP A 249 -17.68 2.71 -15.08
CA ASP A 249 -17.71 2.60 -16.55
C ASP A 249 -16.43 1.94 -17.08
N VAL A 250 -16.26 0.66 -16.75
CA VAL A 250 -15.05 -0.11 -17.06
C VAL A 250 -14.70 -0.07 -18.55
N ALA A 251 -15.70 -0.06 -19.43
CA ALA A 251 -15.48 -0.09 -20.88
C ALA A 251 -14.87 1.20 -21.45
N SER A 252 -15.05 2.32 -20.78
CA SER A 252 -14.50 3.62 -21.24
C SER A 252 -13.20 4.04 -20.53
N ARG A 253 -12.71 3.24 -19.58
CA ARG A 253 -11.49 3.59 -18.82
C ARG A 253 -10.21 3.25 -19.58
N ALA A 254 -9.22 4.13 -19.47
CA ALA A 254 -7.87 3.91 -19.98
C ALA A 254 -7.14 2.76 -19.26
N TRP A 255 -7.49 2.51 -18.01
CA TRP A 255 -6.93 1.42 -17.21
C TRP A 255 -7.93 0.97 -16.14
N THR A 256 -7.79 -0.28 -15.72
CA THR A 256 -8.69 -0.92 -14.75
C THR A 256 -7.89 -1.85 -13.86
N PHE A 257 -8.11 -1.81 -12.55
CA PHE A 257 -7.51 -2.75 -11.62
C PHE A 257 -7.99 -4.17 -11.92
N ARG A 258 -7.10 -5.14 -11.77
CA ARG A 258 -7.37 -6.54 -12.05
C ARG A 258 -6.74 -7.45 -10.99
N SER A 259 -7.30 -8.62 -10.86
CA SER A 259 -6.67 -9.71 -10.12
C SER A 259 -5.30 -10.06 -10.70
N VAL A 260 -4.35 -10.48 -9.86
CA VAL A 260 -2.97 -10.78 -10.26
C VAL A 260 -2.91 -11.76 -11.43
N GLY A 261 -2.24 -11.36 -12.52
CA GLY A 261 -2.07 -12.14 -13.75
C GLY A 261 -3.16 -11.92 -14.79
N GLU A 262 -4.16 -11.09 -14.50
CA GLU A 262 -5.27 -10.79 -15.43
C GLU A 262 -5.07 -9.46 -16.20
N GLY A 263 -4.09 -8.65 -15.77
CA GLY A 263 -3.66 -7.44 -16.49
C GLY A 263 -2.32 -7.64 -17.17
N HIS A 264 -1.36 -8.24 -16.47
CA HIS A 264 0.01 -8.49 -16.97
C HIS A 264 0.39 -9.96 -16.82
N PRO A 265 1.23 -10.50 -17.74
CA PRO A 265 1.59 -11.92 -17.74
C PRO A 265 2.41 -12.31 -16.51
N MET A 266 2.28 -13.54 -16.04
CA MET A 266 3.00 -14.06 -14.87
C MET A 266 4.52 -14.04 -15.03
N SER A 267 5.05 -13.91 -16.24
CA SER A 267 6.47 -13.68 -16.49
C SER A 267 6.97 -12.34 -15.93
N GLU A 268 6.15 -11.27 -15.96
CA GLU A 268 6.48 -9.98 -15.34
C GLU A 268 6.43 -10.07 -13.82
N TRP A 269 5.40 -10.74 -13.27
CA TRP A 269 5.30 -11.02 -11.85
C TRP A 269 6.51 -11.81 -11.34
N SER A 270 6.94 -12.84 -12.09
CA SER A 270 8.15 -13.61 -11.77
C SER A 270 9.40 -12.72 -11.72
N GLN A 271 9.55 -11.78 -12.68
CA GLN A 271 10.66 -10.84 -12.67
C GLN A 271 10.61 -9.88 -11.47
N MET A 272 9.43 -9.35 -11.11
CA MET A 272 9.28 -8.52 -9.92
C MET A 272 9.69 -9.27 -8.65
N LEU A 273 9.21 -10.49 -8.46
CA LEU A 273 9.53 -11.31 -7.29
C LEU A 273 11.04 -11.65 -7.22
N ALA A 274 11.66 -11.89 -8.37
CA ALA A 274 13.10 -12.10 -8.44
C ALA A 274 13.88 -10.83 -8.01
N GLN A 275 13.45 -9.64 -8.44
CA GLN A 275 14.10 -8.40 -8.02
C GLN A 275 13.87 -8.10 -6.52
N LEU A 276 12.66 -8.32 -6.00
CA LEU A 276 12.40 -8.21 -4.56
C LEU A 276 13.41 -9.05 -3.77
N ARG A 277 13.59 -10.30 -4.15
CA ARG A 277 14.52 -11.22 -3.50
C ARG A 277 15.99 -10.79 -3.63
N ILE A 278 16.41 -10.35 -4.82
CA ILE A 278 17.78 -9.88 -5.09
C ILE A 278 18.12 -8.70 -4.17
N TYR A 279 17.17 -7.82 -3.90
CA TYR A 279 17.36 -6.65 -3.03
C TYR A 279 16.97 -6.90 -1.56
N GLY A 280 16.79 -8.16 -1.16
CA GLY A 280 16.62 -8.55 0.24
C GLY A 280 15.22 -8.41 0.81
N TYR A 281 14.21 -8.14 -0.01
CA TYR A 281 12.82 -8.20 0.45
C TYR A 281 12.36 -9.66 0.50
N ASP A 282 12.07 -10.15 1.71
CA ASP A 282 11.56 -11.51 1.95
C ASP A 282 10.43 -11.49 2.99
N TYR A 283 9.49 -10.53 2.85
CA TYR A 283 8.42 -10.34 3.82
C TYR A 283 7.09 -10.91 3.30
N VAL A 284 6.19 -10.10 2.83
CA VAL A 284 4.84 -10.51 2.42
C VAL A 284 4.50 -10.01 1.02
N LEU A 285 3.68 -10.79 0.31
CA LEU A 285 2.90 -10.36 -0.85
C LEU A 285 1.45 -10.32 -0.37
N SER A 286 0.91 -9.15 -0.08
CA SER A 286 -0.45 -8.92 0.40
C SER A 286 -1.36 -8.70 -0.80
N ILE A 287 -2.24 -9.65 -1.09
CA ILE A 287 -3.19 -9.52 -2.21
C ILE A 287 -4.17 -8.41 -1.86
N GLU A 288 -4.30 -7.44 -2.76
CA GLU A 288 -5.36 -6.44 -2.74
C GLU A 288 -6.26 -6.66 -3.94
N HIS A 289 -7.56 -6.86 -3.68
CA HIS A 289 -8.53 -7.16 -4.73
C HIS A 289 -9.47 -5.97 -4.96
N GLU A 290 -9.35 -5.39 -6.16
CA GLU A 290 -10.22 -4.31 -6.67
C GLU A 290 -10.63 -4.56 -8.12
N ASP A 291 -10.80 -5.83 -8.50
CA ASP A 291 -11.18 -6.22 -9.86
C ASP A 291 -12.69 -6.03 -10.08
N PRO A 292 -13.13 -5.12 -10.97
CA PRO A 292 -14.56 -4.89 -11.21
C PRO A 292 -15.21 -5.94 -12.13
N ILE A 293 -14.42 -6.88 -12.67
CA ILE A 293 -14.89 -7.88 -13.66
C ILE A 293 -15.09 -9.25 -12.99
N MET A 294 -14.34 -9.53 -11.92
CA MET A 294 -14.42 -10.80 -11.17
C MET A 294 -15.09 -10.62 -9.83
N SER A 295 -15.75 -11.67 -9.34
CA SER A 295 -16.17 -11.74 -7.95
C SER A 295 -14.95 -11.78 -7.03
N VAL A 296 -15.13 -11.39 -5.76
CA VAL A 296 -14.08 -11.45 -4.74
C VAL A 296 -13.46 -12.85 -4.66
N ASP A 297 -14.29 -13.90 -4.57
CA ASP A 297 -13.82 -15.28 -4.45
C ASP A 297 -13.01 -15.72 -5.69
N GLU A 298 -13.57 -15.52 -6.89
CA GLU A 298 -12.87 -15.92 -8.13
C GLU A 298 -11.55 -15.17 -8.30
N GLY A 299 -11.57 -13.84 -8.12
CA GLY A 299 -10.36 -13.02 -8.29
C GLY A 299 -9.29 -13.34 -7.26
N LEU A 300 -9.69 -13.57 -6.00
CA LEU A 300 -8.76 -13.96 -4.94
C LEU A 300 -8.15 -15.35 -5.20
N ASP A 301 -8.95 -16.35 -5.59
CA ASP A 301 -8.46 -17.69 -5.88
C ASP A 301 -7.50 -17.71 -7.08
N ARG A 302 -7.77 -16.90 -8.12
CA ARG A 302 -6.84 -16.71 -9.25
C ARG A 302 -5.55 -16.04 -8.81
N ALA A 303 -5.63 -14.95 -8.04
CA ALA A 303 -4.44 -14.27 -7.52
C ALA A 303 -3.56 -15.20 -6.68
N ILE A 304 -4.17 -16.00 -5.79
CA ILE A 304 -3.45 -16.99 -4.98
C ILE A 304 -2.76 -18.04 -5.87
N THR A 305 -3.48 -18.59 -6.84
CA THR A 305 -2.94 -19.62 -7.76
C THR A 305 -1.78 -19.04 -8.58
N ASN A 306 -1.97 -17.86 -9.15
CA ASN A 306 -0.97 -17.19 -9.98
C ASN A 306 0.29 -16.85 -9.18
N LEU A 307 0.16 -16.22 -8.01
CA LEU A 307 1.31 -15.90 -7.16
C LEU A 307 2.05 -17.16 -6.68
N LYS A 308 1.33 -18.20 -6.25
CA LYS A 308 1.96 -19.47 -5.85
C LYS A 308 2.78 -20.11 -6.98
N SER A 309 2.41 -19.88 -8.25
CA SER A 309 3.14 -20.43 -9.41
C SER A 309 4.51 -19.79 -9.66
N VAL A 310 4.72 -18.55 -9.19
CA VAL A 310 5.97 -17.78 -9.41
C VAL A 310 6.73 -17.46 -8.12
N MET A 311 6.15 -17.71 -6.95
CA MET A 311 6.81 -17.48 -5.66
C MET A 311 7.95 -18.44 -5.44
N MET A 312 9.10 -17.92 -5.07
CA MET A 312 10.26 -18.72 -4.61
C MET A 312 10.11 -18.97 -3.11
N ARG A 313 9.97 -20.23 -2.70
CA ARG A 313 9.77 -20.64 -1.30
C ARG A 313 11.08 -20.91 -0.58
N ASP A 314 12.01 -21.56 -1.27
CA ASP A 314 13.29 -21.97 -0.68
C ASP A 314 14.31 -20.84 -0.72
N GLN A 315 15.22 -20.83 0.25
CA GLN A 315 16.37 -19.94 0.23
C GLN A 315 17.35 -20.37 -0.87
N PRO A 316 18.05 -19.41 -1.54
CA PRO A 316 19.07 -19.74 -2.51
C PRO A 316 20.17 -20.60 -1.87
N GLN A 317 20.63 -21.61 -2.59
CA GLN A 317 21.81 -22.39 -2.21
C GLN A 317 23.09 -21.68 -2.67
N GLU A 318 24.23 -22.09 -2.10
CA GLU A 318 25.55 -21.64 -2.58
C GLU A 318 25.71 -21.95 -4.07
N MET A 319 26.35 -21.05 -4.78
CA MET A 319 26.64 -21.21 -6.21
C MET A 319 27.77 -22.22 -6.39
N TRP A 320 27.44 -23.50 -6.52
CA TRP A 320 28.42 -24.57 -6.71
C TRP A 320 29.21 -24.48 -8.03
N TRP A 321 28.83 -23.57 -8.92
CA TRP A 321 29.47 -23.33 -10.23
C TRP A 321 30.31 -22.04 -10.27
N ALA A 322 30.39 -21.22 -9.23
CA ALA A 322 31.10 -19.93 -9.17
C ALA A 322 32.31 -19.97 -8.23
#